data_b4002d860f60eeb6a27211286fdccc25
#
_entry.id   b4002d860f60eeb6a27211286fdccc25
#
_cell.length_a   1.000
_cell.length_b   1.000
_cell.length_c   1.000
_cell.angle_alpha   90.00
_cell.angle_beta   90.00
_cell.angle_gamma   90.00
#
_symmetry.space_group_name_H-M   'P 1'
#
loop_
_entity.id
_entity.type
_entity.pdbx_description
1 polymer ?
#
loop_
_entity_poly.entity_id
_entity_poly.type
_entity_poly.pdbx_seq_one_letter_code
_entity_poly.pdbx_strand_id
1 'polypeptide(L)'
;KLIITGHSLGGAIANIFAAHMFHNEIKPHAIYTFGSPRVGCKKFRQLYDYISKGRSFRIVNRHDIVPRTPPRISRFHHVGELHYIDPSGKMHKGISAWNRLLLYLDPKGKTPKAHIKEIIKRLPNAIEDHLLKNYLIKFESLIENK
;
A
#
# COMPACT_ATOMS: atom_id res chain seq x y z
N LYS A 1 6.55 -17.80 -15.88
CA LYS A 1 6.12 -16.42 -15.48
C LYS A 1 6.80 -16.06 -14.14
N LEU A 2 7.53 -14.95 -14.09
CA LEU A 2 8.15 -14.46 -12.85
C LEU A 2 7.17 -13.52 -12.13
N ILE A 3 6.84 -13.83 -10.88
CA ILE A 3 6.08 -12.96 -9.99
C ILE A 3 6.98 -12.61 -8.81
N ILE A 4 7.05 -11.33 -8.46
CA ILE A 4 7.80 -10.83 -7.31
C ILE A 4 6.80 -10.39 -6.25
N THR A 5 7.01 -10.79 -5.01
CA THR A 5 6.16 -10.38 -3.90
C THR A 5 6.98 -10.04 -2.67
N GLY A 6 6.46 -9.17 -1.81
CA GLY A 6 7.12 -8.83 -0.55
C GLY A 6 6.21 -8.07 0.41
N HIS A 7 6.40 -8.33 1.70
CA HIS A 7 5.69 -7.66 2.79
C HIS A 7 6.65 -6.77 3.58
N SER A 8 6.18 -5.61 4.05
CA SER A 8 6.96 -4.72 4.90
C SER A 8 8.28 -4.28 4.24
N LEU A 9 9.41 -4.40 4.91
CA LEU A 9 10.74 -4.17 4.34
C LEU A 9 10.99 -5.04 3.10
N GLY A 10 10.52 -6.30 3.12
CA GLY A 10 10.59 -7.20 1.95
C GLY A 10 9.84 -6.64 0.73
N GLY A 11 8.78 -5.84 0.94
CA GLY A 11 8.09 -5.12 -0.13
C GLY A 11 8.96 -4.02 -0.76
N ALA A 12 9.75 -3.30 0.05
CA ALA A 12 10.72 -2.32 -0.47
C ALA A 12 11.83 -3.03 -1.26
N ILE A 13 12.36 -4.12 -0.72
CA ILE A 13 13.39 -4.95 -1.39
C ILE A 13 12.83 -5.50 -2.71
N ALA A 14 11.60 -5.99 -2.73
CA ALA A 14 10.93 -6.49 -3.93
C ALA A 14 10.85 -5.43 -5.03
N ASN A 15 10.55 -4.17 -4.69
CA ASN A 15 10.52 -3.07 -5.65
C ASN A 15 11.93 -2.73 -6.20
N ILE A 16 12.96 -2.72 -5.33
CA ILE A 16 14.35 -2.48 -5.76
C ILE A 16 14.83 -3.62 -6.65
N PHE A 17 14.54 -4.86 -6.27
CA PHE A 17 14.87 -6.03 -7.06
C PHE A 17 14.17 -6.01 -8.42
N ALA A 18 12.88 -5.66 -8.46
CA ALA A 18 12.14 -5.52 -9.70
C ALA A 18 12.76 -4.44 -10.61
N ALA A 19 13.17 -3.29 -10.05
CA ALA A 19 13.88 -2.26 -10.80
C ALA A 19 15.18 -2.78 -11.40
N HIS A 20 15.95 -3.57 -10.64
CA HIS A 20 17.16 -4.22 -11.12
C HIS A 20 16.88 -5.22 -12.25
N MET A 21 15.81 -6.03 -12.12
CA MET A 21 15.38 -6.94 -13.18
C MET A 21 15.03 -6.21 -14.46
N PHE A 22 14.24 -5.12 -14.39
CA PHE A 22 13.93 -4.27 -15.55
C PHE A 22 15.19 -3.66 -16.18
N HIS A 23 16.17 -3.25 -15.37
CA HIS A 23 17.44 -2.73 -15.86
C HIS A 23 18.21 -3.78 -16.70
N ASN A 24 18.12 -5.04 -16.31
CA ASN A 24 18.72 -6.18 -17.02
C ASN A 24 17.75 -6.78 -18.08
N GLU A 25 16.78 -5.99 -18.56
CA GLU A 25 15.81 -6.37 -19.61
C GLU A 25 14.88 -7.55 -19.23
N ILE A 26 14.93 -8.02 -17.98
CA ILE A 26 14.03 -9.06 -17.46
C ILE A 26 12.76 -8.39 -16.95
N LYS A 27 11.63 -8.68 -17.59
CA LYS A 27 10.33 -8.08 -17.24
C LYS A 27 9.51 -9.03 -16.37
N PRO A 28 9.39 -8.78 -15.07
CA PRO A 28 8.49 -9.54 -14.22
C PRO A 28 7.05 -9.47 -14.76
N HIS A 29 6.33 -10.58 -14.64
CA HIS A 29 4.93 -10.64 -15.02
C HIS A 29 4.07 -9.75 -14.13
N ALA A 30 4.32 -9.82 -12.82
CA ALA A 30 3.66 -8.96 -11.83
C ALA A 30 4.55 -8.77 -10.58
N ILE A 31 4.36 -7.65 -9.90
CA ILE A 31 4.99 -7.30 -8.64
C ILE A 31 3.88 -6.91 -7.65
N TYR A 32 3.78 -7.66 -6.54
CA TYR A 32 2.80 -7.39 -5.48
C TYR A 32 3.52 -7.07 -4.19
N THR A 33 3.27 -5.89 -3.62
CA THR A 33 3.84 -5.51 -2.33
C THR A 33 2.75 -5.19 -1.32
N PHE A 34 2.94 -5.66 -0.09
CA PHE A 34 1.98 -5.56 1.00
C PHE A 34 2.60 -4.75 2.14
N GLY A 35 1.97 -3.65 2.53
CA GLY A 35 2.49 -2.83 3.61
C GLY A 35 3.89 -2.26 3.36
N SER A 36 4.31 -2.11 2.10
CA SER A 36 5.65 -1.65 1.75
C SER A 36 5.87 -0.18 2.15
N PRO A 37 7.03 0.17 2.75
CA PRO A 37 7.42 1.55 2.96
C PRO A 37 7.72 2.27 1.64
N ARG A 38 8.02 3.57 1.70
CA ARG A 38 8.52 4.34 0.55
C ARG A 38 9.92 3.87 0.18
N VAL A 39 10.21 3.79 -1.11
CA VAL A 39 11.40 3.07 -1.60
C VAL A 39 12.47 4.00 -2.14
N GLY A 40 12.12 5.08 -2.83
CA GLY A 40 13.11 5.89 -3.50
C GLY A 40 12.69 7.34 -3.74
N CYS A 41 13.60 8.12 -4.32
CA CYS A 41 13.36 9.51 -4.64
C CYS A 41 12.34 9.69 -5.78
N LYS A 42 11.95 10.94 -6.05
CA LYS A 42 10.99 11.28 -7.12
C LYS A 42 11.42 10.74 -8.51
N LYS A 43 12.70 10.83 -8.84
CA LYS A 43 13.23 10.32 -10.12
C LYS A 43 13.10 8.80 -10.21
N PHE A 44 13.47 8.09 -9.13
CA PHE A 44 13.29 6.63 -9.05
C PHE A 44 11.83 6.24 -9.27
N ARG A 45 10.90 6.90 -8.56
CA ARG A 45 9.47 6.66 -8.72
C ARG A 45 9.02 6.85 -10.18
N GLN A 46 9.38 7.96 -10.80
CA GLN A 46 8.95 8.27 -12.17
C GLN A 46 9.42 7.19 -13.15
N LEU A 47 10.70 6.80 -13.06
CA LEU A 47 11.25 5.73 -13.90
C LEU A 47 10.58 4.39 -13.61
N TYR A 48 10.48 4.01 -12.33
CA TYR A 48 9.89 2.74 -11.93
C TYR A 48 8.45 2.61 -12.39
N ASP A 49 7.61 3.63 -12.14
CA ASP A 49 6.19 3.62 -12.52
C ASP A 49 6.01 3.54 -14.04
N TYR A 50 6.93 4.13 -14.81
CA TYR A 50 6.94 4.05 -16.26
C TYR A 50 7.27 2.63 -16.74
N ILE A 51 8.38 2.03 -16.26
CA ILE A 51 8.84 0.71 -16.73
C ILE A 51 7.98 -0.44 -16.23
N SER A 52 7.36 -0.29 -15.05
CA SER A 52 6.51 -1.32 -14.41
C SER A 52 5.01 -1.10 -14.62
N LYS A 53 4.61 -0.20 -15.52
CA LYS A 53 3.21 0.15 -15.76
C LYS A 53 2.34 -1.09 -16.00
N GLY A 54 1.24 -1.20 -15.24
CA GLY A 54 0.31 -2.33 -15.31
C GLY A 54 0.85 -3.66 -14.73
N ARG A 55 2.01 -3.63 -14.03
CA ARG A 55 2.63 -4.82 -13.46
C ARG A 55 2.95 -4.70 -11.98
N SER A 56 3.04 -3.50 -11.43
CA SER A 56 3.41 -3.27 -10.04
C SER A 56 2.23 -2.76 -9.23
N PHE A 57 1.84 -3.53 -8.22
CA PHE A 57 0.67 -3.30 -7.40
C PHE A 57 1.09 -3.22 -5.93
N ARG A 58 0.76 -2.11 -5.29
CA ARG A 58 1.08 -1.83 -3.90
C ARG A 58 -0.18 -1.88 -3.05
N ILE A 59 -0.32 -2.93 -2.26
CA ILE A 59 -1.46 -3.18 -1.39
C ILE A 59 -1.20 -2.54 -0.02
N VAL A 60 -2.16 -1.76 0.47
CA VAL A 60 -2.12 -1.10 1.78
C VAL A 60 -3.38 -1.42 2.54
N ASN A 61 -3.24 -2.04 3.70
CA ASN A 61 -4.36 -2.39 4.56
C ASN A 61 -4.64 -1.26 5.55
N ARG A 62 -5.84 -0.71 5.50
CA ARG A 62 -6.42 0.21 6.50
C ARG A 62 -5.42 1.27 7.02
N HIS A 63 -5.05 1.16 8.30
CA HIS A 63 -4.23 2.12 9.02
C HIS A 63 -2.76 1.72 9.14
N ASP A 64 -2.35 0.69 8.38
CA ASP A 64 -0.97 0.23 8.37
C ASP A 64 0.02 1.41 8.40
N ILE A 65 0.89 1.42 9.44
CA ILE A 65 1.83 2.50 9.70
C ILE A 65 3.04 2.46 8.76
N VAL A 66 3.46 1.27 8.33
CA VAL A 66 4.71 1.08 7.59
C VAL A 66 4.70 1.80 6.23
N PRO A 67 3.61 1.80 5.43
CA PRO A 67 3.54 2.61 4.22
C PRO A 67 3.66 4.12 4.46
N ARG A 68 3.58 4.58 5.71
CA ARG A 68 3.79 6.00 6.05
C ARG A 68 5.26 6.34 6.24
N THR A 69 6.13 5.33 6.31
CA THR A 69 7.58 5.46 6.51
C THR A 69 8.36 5.30 5.21
N PRO A 70 9.54 5.88 5.08
CA PRO A 70 9.96 7.07 5.81
C PRO A 70 8.98 8.23 5.56
N PRO A 71 8.90 9.26 6.45
CA PRO A 71 7.97 10.37 6.28
C PRO A 71 8.23 11.14 4.99
N ARG A 72 7.20 11.81 4.43
CA ARG A 72 7.32 12.53 3.13
C ARG A 72 8.42 13.57 3.10
N ILE A 73 8.74 14.18 4.24
CA ILE A 73 9.82 15.16 4.36
C ILE A 73 11.18 14.58 4.00
N SER A 74 11.37 13.26 4.12
CA SER A 74 12.59 12.57 3.72
C SER A 74 12.77 12.44 2.21
N ARG A 75 11.86 13.00 1.40
CA ARG A 75 11.84 12.94 -0.08
C ARG A 75 11.71 11.54 -0.68
N PHE A 76 11.36 10.54 0.13
CA PHE A 76 11.03 9.21 -0.35
C PHE A 76 9.59 9.13 -0.88
N HIS A 77 9.41 8.36 -1.94
CA HIS A 77 8.14 8.17 -2.62
C HIS A 77 7.78 6.69 -2.71
N HIS A 78 6.49 6.43 -2.77
CA HIS A 78 6.00 5.11 -3.15
C HIS A 78 6.10 4.92 -4.66
N VAL A 79 6.18 3.64 -5.05
CA VAL A 79 6.13 3.17 -6.43
C VAL A 79 4.97 2.18 -6.61
N GLY A 80 4.58 1.94 -7.85
CA GLY A 80 3.49 1.04 -8.21
C GLY A 80 2.08 1.60 -7.94
N GLU A 81 1.10 0.95 -8.54
CA GLU A 81 -0.32 1.30 -8.42
C GLU A 81 -0.84 1.00 -7.01
N LEU A 82 -1.50 1.97 -6.38
CA LEU A 82 -2.07 1.79 -5.05
C LEU A 82 -3.38 1.01 -5.11
N HIS A 83 -3.43 -0.08 -4.35
CA HIS A 83 -4.63 -0.82 -3.99
C HIS A 83 -4.83 -0.71 -2.48
N TYR A 84 -5.82 0.06 -2.06
CA TYR A 84 -6.10 0.35 -0.65
C TYR A 84 -7.30 -0.44 -0.16
N ILE A 85 -7.14 -1.18 0.93
CA ILE A 85 -8.21 -1.89 1.63
C ILE A 85 -8.72 -0.99 2.75
N ASP A 86 -9.98 -0.61 2.69
CA ASP A 86 -10.60 0.27 3.67
C ASP A 86 -11.04 -0.48 4.96
N PRO A 87 -11.50 0.22 6.01
CA PRO A 87 -11.98 -0.42 7.23
C PRO A 87 -13.14 -1.41 7.05
N SER A 88 -13.92 -1.30 5.98
CA SER A 88 -15.00 -2.24 5.65
C SER A 88 -14.50 -3.52 4.96
N GLY A 89 -13.22 -3.55 4.56
CA GLY A 89 -12.62 -4.63 3.78
C GLY A 89 -12.72 -4.44 2.27
N LYS A 90 -13.29 -3.32 1.79
CA LYS A 90 -13.41 -3.04 0.36
C LYS A 90 -12.09 -2.54 -0.22
N MET A 91 -11.72 -3.05 -1.39
CA MET A 91 -10.52 -2.61 -2.11
C MET A 91 -10.81 -1.45 -3.05
N HIS A 92 -9.98 -0.42 -2.97
CA HIS A 92 -10.02 0.78 -3.82
C HIS A 92 -8.73 0.89 -4.63
N LYS A 93 -8.87 1.04 -5.95
CA LYS A 93 -7.73 1.26 -6.87
C LYS A 93 -7.48 2.75 -7.07
N GLY A 94 -6.21 3.15 -7.06
CA GLY A 94 -5.82 4.52 -7.40
C GLY A 94 -6.40 5.63 -6.50
N ILE A 95 -6.91 5.29 -5.31
CA ILE A 95 -7.55 6.24 -4.41
C ILE A 95 -6.60 7.35 -3.97
N SER A 96 -7.05 8.62 -4.02
CA SER A 96 -6.26 9.77 -3.60
C SER A 96 -5.95 9.74 -2.09
N ALA A 97 -4.89 10.45 -1.68
CA ALA A 97 -4.55 10.57 -0.25
C ALA A 97 -5.68 11.26 0.54
N TRP A 98 -6.40 12.21 -0.10
CA TRP A 98 -7.54 12.89 0.49
C TRP A 98 -8.73 11.95 0.70
N ASN A 99 -9.09 11.16 -0.31
CA ASN A 99 -10.18 10.20 -0.20
C ASN A 99 -9.87 9.10 0.82
N ARG A 100 -8.60 8.67 0.94
CA ARG A 100 -8.17 7.77 2.03
C ARG A 100 -8.35 8.40 3.40
N LEU A 101 -8.03 9.69 3.53
CA LEU A 101 -8.26 10.44 4.78
C LEU A 101 -9.75 10.52 5.10
N LEU A 102 -10.60 10.78 4.11
CA LEU A 102 -12.06 10.81 4.30
C LEU A 102 -12.59 9.45 4.74
N LEU A 103 -12.20 8.35 4.10
CA LEU A 103 -12.55 6.98 4.52
C LEU A 103 -12.03 6.65 5.92
N TYR A 104 -10.91 7.24 6.31
CA TYR A 104 -10.37 7.12 7.66
C TYR A 104 -11.23 7.89 8.68
N LEU A 105 -11.61 9.13 8.34
CA LEU A 105 -12.36 10.02 9.23
C LEU A 105 -13.83 9.63 9.31
N ASP A 106 -14.42 9.11 8.24
CA ASP A 106 -15.82 8.77 8.16
C ASP A 106 -16.10 7.49 7.36
N PRO A 107 -15.86 6.30 7.96
CA PRO A 107 -16.15 5.02 7.30
C PRO A 107 -17.63 4.78 7.01
N LYS A 108 -18.53 5.55 7.63
CA LYS A 108 -20.00 5.40 7.54
C LYS A 108 -20.74 6.67 7.10
N GLY A 109 -20.03 7.72 6.64
CA GLY A 109 -20.66 8.98 6.18
C GLY A 109 -21.29 9.80 7.32
N LYS A 110 -20.83 9.67 8.56
CA LYS A 110 -21.35 10.40 9.73
C LYS A 110 -20.37 11.48 10.19
N THR A 111 -20.90 12.66 10.46
CA THR A 111 -20.27 13.96 10.69
C THR A 111 -18.95 14.08 11.49
N PRO A 112 -18.13 15.17 11.23
CA PRO A 112 -16.71 15.29 11.60
C PRO A 112 -16.36 15.37 13.10
N LYS A 113 -17.26 15.82 13.96
CA LYS A 113 -16.90 16.16 15.36
C LYS A 113 -16.72 14.96 16.31
N ALA A 114 -17.21 13.77 15.95
CA ALA A 114 -17.05 12.55 16.76
C ALA A 114 -15.68 11.86 16.54
N HIS A 115 -14.89 12.32 15.57
CA HIS A 115 -13.81 11.53 14.96
C HIS A 115 -12.44 11.64 15.64
N ILE A 116 -12.11 12.77 16.31
CA ILE A 116 -10.76 12.91 16.89
C ILE A 116 -10.54 11.88 18.00
N LYS A 117 -11.52 11.63 18.87
CA LYS A 117 -11.43 10.59 19.90
C LYS A 117 -11.34 9.17 19.31
N GLU A 118 -12.02 8.94 18.19
CA GLU A 118 -12.02 7.64 17.50
C GLU A 118 -10.73 7.40 16.71
N ILE A 119 -10.12 8.46 16.17
CA ILE A 119 -8.79 8.41 15.54
C ILE A 119 -7.73 7.99 16.57
N ILE A 120 -7.75 8.57 17.75
CA ILE A 120 -6.81 8.24 18.83
C ILE A 120 -7.00 6.79 19.29
N LYS A 121 -8.24 6.30 19.37
CA LYS A 121 -8.54 4.88 19.68
C LYS A 121 -8.04 3.89 18.64
N ARG A 122 -7.88 4.31 17.37
CA ARG A 122 -7.47 3.45 16.25
C ARG A 122 -5.97 3.41 16.00
N LEU A 123 -5.19 4.31 16.63
CA LEU A 123 -3.73 4.31 16.54
C LEU A 123 -3.08 2.99 16.97
N PRO A 124 -3.55 2.28 18.03
CA PRO A 124 -3.00 0.98 18.39
C PRO A 124 -3.14 -0.08 17.28
N ASN A 125 -4.20 -0.03 16.48
CA ASN A 125 -4.45 -0.99 15.42
C ASN A 125 -3.52 -0.81 14.20
N ALA A 126 -2.77 0.29 14.13
CA ALA A 126 -1.89 0.56 12.99
C ALA A 126 -0.74 -0.44 12.84
N ILE A 127 -0.28 -1.02 13.95
CA ILE A 127 0.73 -2.09 13.96
C ILE A 127 0.05 -3.43 13.60
N GLU A 128 -1.13 -3.71 14.15
CA GLU A 128 -1.89 -4.92 13.82
C GLU A 128 -2.29 -4.95 12.34
N ASP A 129 -2.72 -3.81 11.78
CA ASP A 129 -3.05 -3.69 10.36
C ASP A 129 -1.83 -3.97 9.46
N HIS A 130 -0.60 -3.87 10.01
CA HIS A 130 0.64 -4.20 9.31
C HIS A 130 0.94 -5.71 9.29
N LEU A 131 0.41 -6.49 10.21
CA LEU A 131 0.72 -7.91 10.29
C LEU A 131 0.26 -8.65 9.04
N LEU A 132 1.13 -9.52 8.49
CA LEU A 132 0.85 -10.27 7.26
C LEU A 132 -0.43 -11.10 7.36
N LYS A 133 -0.74 -11.69 8.53
CA LYS A 133 -1.98 -12.43 8.77
C LYS A 133 -3.23 -11.59 8.47
N ASN A 134 -3.22 -10.30 8.79
CA ASN A 134 -4.36 -9.41 8.57
C ASN A 134 -4.53 -9.04 7.09
N TYR A 135 -3.44 -9.04 6.31
CA TYR A 135 -3.51 -8.97 4.85
C TYR A 135 -4.13 -10.24 4.28
N LEU A 136 -3.72 -11.42 4.73
CA LEU A 136 -4.25 -12.71 4.25
C LEU A 136 -5.74 -12.83 4.51
N ILE A 137 -6.20 -12.61 5.75
CA ILE A 137 -7.63 -12.65 6.12
C ILE A 137 -8.46 -11.73 5.22
N LYS A 138 -7.95 -10.52 4.94
CA LYS A 138 -8.66 -9.57 4.06
C LYS A 138 -8.71 -10.03 2.61
N PHE A 139 -7.64 -10.65 2.10
CA PHE A 139 -7.65 -11.21 0.76
C PHE A 139 -8.58 -12.41 0.63
N GLU A 140 -8.61 -13.31 1.59
CA GLU A 140 -9.56 -14.43 1.64
C GLU A 140 -11.00 -13.93 1.55
N SER A 141 -11.38 -12.97 2.40
CA SER A 141 -12.73 -12.38 2.37
C SER A 141 -13.08 -11.68 1.04
N LEU A 142 -12.09 -11.14 0.31
CA LEU A 142 -12.28 -10.52 -0.99
C LEU A 142 -12.45 -11.54 -2.13
N ILE A 143 -11.97 -12.77 -1.94
CA ILE A 143 -12.12 -13.88 -2.89
C ILE A 143 -13.47 -14.55 -2.69
N GLU A 144 -13.86 -14.79 -1.43
CA GLU A 144 -15.11 -15.48 -1.07
C GLU A 144 -16.37 -14.65 -1.41
N ASN A 145 -16.27 -13.32 -1.47
CA ASN A 145 -17.40 -12.42 -1.79
C ASN A 145 -17.50 -12.08 -3.30
N LYS A 146 -16.89 -12.87 -4.17
CA LYS A 146 -17.05 -12.81 -5.63
C LYS A 146 -17.95 -13.91 -6.15
#